data_78a271afc3afa1c9de6f5452112fb85e
#
_entry.id   78a271afc3afa1c9de6f5452112fb85e
#
_cell.length_a   1.000
_cell.length_b   1.000
_cell.length_c   1.000
_cell.angle_alpha   90.00
_cell.angle_beta   90.00
_cell.angle_gamma   90.00
#
_symmetry.space_group_name_H-M   'P 1'
#
loop_
_entity.id
_entity.type
_entity.pdbx_description
1 polymer ?
#
loop_
_entity_poly.entity_id
_entity_poly.type
_entity_poly.pdbx_seq_one_letter_code
_entity_poly.pdbx_strand_id
1 'polypeptide(L)'
;MEYEIVRMEAAHVPQIAALERSAFPDPWSESSVASELDNPLSLWLVAQAGGEVLGYVGSQSVMGEADMMNLAVLPADRRRGIARALVTALIRELAGGGVHSLTLEVRASNGPAKALYGGMGFVRGGCRRGYYLSPKEDGEILRKEWDL
;
A
#
# COMPACT_ATOMS: atom_id res chain seq x y z
N MET A 1 17.24 8.78 -10.60
CA MET A 1 16.84 9.49 -9.38
C MET A 1 16.99 8.55 -8.20
N GLU A 2 17.63 9.03 -7.17
CA GLU A 2 17.77 8.27 -5.94
C GLU A 2 16.64 8.63 -5.00
N TYR A 3 16.15 7.64 -4.30
CA TYR A 3 15.14 7.81 -3.26
C TYR A 3 15.43 6.80 -2.15
N GLU A 4 14.82 7.04 -0.99
CA GLU A 4 14.90 6.11 0.13
C GLU A 4 13.52 5.75 0.62
N ILE A 5 13.40 4.60 1.26
CA ILE A 5 12.14 4.15 1.86
C ILE A 5 12.31 4.24 3.38
N VAL A 6 11.41 4.99 4.00
CA VAL A 6 11.44 5.26 5.44
C VAL A 6 10.05 5.04 6.03
N ARG A 7 9.98 4.91 7.35
CA ARG A 7 8.68 4.87 8.02
C ARG A 7 8.01 6.23 7.95
N MET A 8 6.68 6.22 7.84
CA MET A 8 5.89 7.45 7.81
C MET A 8 6.09 8.24 9.10
N GLU A 9 6.30 9.55 8.94
CA GLU A 9 6.38 10.51 10.03
C GLU A 9 5.33 11.60 9.81
N ALA A 10 5.08 12.42 10.84
CA ALA A 10 4.09 13.48 10.76
C ALA A 10 4.29 14.41 9.57
N ALA A 11 5.55 14.72 9.23
CA ALA A 11 5.87 15.59 8.10
C ALA A 11 5.42 15.03 6.75
N HIS A 12 5.24 13.72 6.62
CA HIS A 12 4.79 13.08 5.38
C HIS A 12 3.28 13.17 5.17
N VAL A 13 2.51 13.34 6.24
CA VAL A 13 1.05 13.21 6.21
C VAL A 13 0.37 14.15 5.21
N PRO A 14 0.69 15.45 5.14
CA PRO A 14 0.06 16.32 4.14
C PRO A 14 0.30 15.88 2.70
N GLN A 15 1.52 15.43 2.39
CA GLN A 15 1.86 14.98 1.04
C GLN A 15 1.15 13.65 0.69
N ILE A 16 1.04 12.74 1.66
CA ILE A 16 0.30 11.50 1.47
C ILE A 16 -1.17 11.79 1.22
N ALA A 17 -1.78 12.68 2.00
CA ALA A 17 -3.18 13.07 1.81
C ALA A 17 -3.41 13.70 0.44
N ALA A 18 -2.47 14.52 -0.03
CA ALA A 18 -2.55 15.12 -1.37
C ALA A 18 -2.48 14.05 -2.46
N LEU A 19 -1.60 13.06 -2.30
CA LEU A 19 -1.47 11.96 -3.25
C LEU A 19 -2.73 11.09 -3.26
N GLU A 20 -3.32 10.83 -2.08
CA GLU A 20 -4.60 10.13 -1.96
C GLU A 20 -5.70 10.81 -2.77
N ARG A 21 -5.82 12.13 -2.63
CA ARG A 21 -6.84 12.91 -3.34
C ARG A 21 -6.66 12.85 -4.86
N SER A 22 -5.42 12.76 -5.33
CA SER A 22 -5.16 12.70 -6.78
C SER A 22 -5.31 11.28 -7.34
N ALA A 23 -5.13 10.25 -6.52
CA ALA A 23 -5.06 8.87 -6.97
C ALA A 23 -6.38 8.11 -6.81
N PHE A 24 -7.24 8.49 -5.86
CA PHE A 24 -8.43 7.71 -5.50
C PHE A 24 -9.69 8.56 -5.47
N PRO A 25 -10.84 8.00 -5.93
CA PRO A 25 -12.13 8.70 -5.85
C PRO A 25 -12.62 8.87 -4.41
N ASP A 26 -12.26 7.93 -3.52
CA ASP A 26 -12.64 7.97 -2.10
C ASP A 26 -11.35 8.00 -1.26
N PRO A 27 -10.65 9.14 -1.21
CA PRO A 27 -9.35 9.22 -0.56
C PRO A 27 -9.46 9.23 0.96
N TRP A 28 -8.42 8.72 1.63
CA TRP A 28 -8.27 8.93 3.06
C TRP A 28 -8.08 10.42 3.33
N SER A 29 -8.71 10.92 4.38
CA SER A 29 -8.49 12.29 4.83
C SER A 29 -7.11 12.43 5.48
N GLU A 30 -6.62 13.66 5.55
CA GLU A 30 -5.37 13.93 6.24
C GLU A 30 -5.41 13.48 7.69
N SER A 31 -6.54 13.71 8.38
CA SER A 31 -6.70 13.27 9.77
C SER A 31 -6.70 11.75 9.91
N SER A 32 -7.28 11.04 8.95
CA SER A 32 -7.27 9.57 8.96
C SER A 32 -5.86 9.03 8.76
N VAL A 33 -5.09 9.60 7.85
CA VAL A 33 -3.69 9.22 7.65
C VAL A 33 -2.89 9.52 8.91
N ALA A 34 -3.07 10.71 9.50
CA ALA A 34 -2.37 11.10 10.72
C ALA A 34 -2.64 10.13 11.88
N SER A 35 -3.88 9.65 11.98
CA SER A 35 -4.26 8.72 13.06
C SER A 35 -3.49 7.39 13.00
N GLU A 36 -2.98 7.02 11.83
CA GLU A 36 -2.20 5.79 11.68
C GLU A 36 -0.83 5.89 12.35
N LEU A 37 -0.32 7.09 12.58
CA LEU A 37 0.94 7.29 13.31
C LEU A 37 0.87 6.76 14.74
N ASP A 38 -0.31 6.84 15.35
CA ASP A 38 -0.53 6.43 16.74
C ASP A 38 -1.21 5.06 16.86
N ASN A 39 -1.47 4.39 15.75
CA ASN A 39 -2.11 3.09 15.74
C ASN A 39 -1.04 2.00 15.85
N PRO A 40 -0.99 1.23 16.97
CA PRO A 40 0.02 0.21 17.16
C PRO A 40 -0.06 -0.95 16.16
N LEU A 41 -1.19 -1.09 15.45
CA LEU A 41 -1.36 -2.12 14.42
C LEU A 41 -0.83 -1.69 13.06
N SER A 42 -0.52 -0.40 12.90
CA SER A 42 -0.18 0.18 11.59
C SER A 42 1.32 0.17 11.29
N LEU A 43 1.64 -0.07 10.02
CA LEU A 43 2.98 0.14 9.48
C LEU A 43 2.82 0.80 8.12
N TRP A 44 3.27 2.05 8.02
CA TRP A 44 3.23 2.82 6.78
C TRP A 44 4.65 3.19 6.37
N LEU A 45 4.98 2.95 5.11
CA LEU A 45 6.28 3.27 4.54
C LEU A 45 6.14 4.31 3.44
N VAL A 46 7.15 5.15 3.30
CA VAL A 46 7.17 6.26 2.35
C VAL A 46 8.45 6.19 1.53
N ALA A 47 8.30 6.33 0.21
CA ALA A 47 9.43 6.53 -0.69
C ALA A 47 9.60 8.04 -0.85
N GLN A 48 10.77 8.56 -0.50
CA GLN A 48 11.01 10.01 -0.53
C GLN A 48 12.34 10.35 -1.19
N ALA A 49 12.39 11.52 -1.80
CA ALA A 49 13.61 12.07 -2.38
C ALA A 49 13.60 13.58 -2.18
N GLY A 50 14.64 14.11 -1.53
CA GLY A 50 14.77 15.55 -1.32
C GLY A 50 13.59 16.19 -0.57
N GLY A 51 13.00 15.48 0.39
CA GLY A 51 11.86 15.98 1.15
C GLY A 51 10.51 15.81 0.45
N GLU A 52 10.50 15.27 -0.75
CA GLU A 52 9.27 15.01 -1.51
C GLU A 52 8.85 13.55 -1.39
N VAL A 53 7.58 13.32 -1.12
CA VAL A 53 6.98 11.98 -1.12
C VAL A 53 6.69 11.57 -2.55
N LEU A 54 7.34 10.49 -3.00
CA LEU A 54 7.13 9.92 -4.35
C LEU A 54 6.05 8.85 -4.35
N GLY A 55 5.84 8.21 -3.21
CA GLY A 55 4.84 7.17 -3.05
C GLY A 55 4.81 6.68 -1.61
N TYR A 56 3.81 5.88 -1.31
CA TYR A 56 3.65 5.30 0.04
C TYR A 56 2.89 3.99 -0.04
N VAL A 57 3.00 3.20 1.02
CA VAL A 57 2.19 2.01 1.25
C VAL A 57 1.79 1.97 2.72
N GLY A 58 0.52 1.69 2.99
CA GLY A 58 0.00 1.58 4.35
C GLY A 58 -0.54 0.19 4.62
N SER A 59 -0.32 -0.29 5.84
CA SER A 59 -0.80 -1.59 6.28
C SER A 59 -1.20 -1.58 7.75
N GLN A 60 -2.03 -2.56 8.12
CA GLN A 60 -2.35 -2.87 9.50
C GLN A 60 -2.23 -4.38 9.68
N SER A 61 -1.76 -4.83 10.84
CA SER A 61 -1.62 -6.27 11.10
C SER A 61 -2.22 -6.64 12.44
N VAL A 62 -2.81 -7.84 12.48
CA VAL A 62 -3.38 -8.43 13.70
C VAL A 62 -3.02 -9.91 13.69
N MET A 63 -2.47 -10.39 14.81
CA MET A 63 -2.19 -11.83 15.00
C MET A 63 -1.35 -12.45 13.88
N GLY A 64 -0.34 -11.71 13.41
CA GLY A 64 0.58 -12.22 12.39
C GLY A 64 0.09 -12.09 10.95
N GLU A 65 -1.06 -11.49 10.72
CA GLU A 65 -1.61 -11.30 9.38
C GLU A 65 -1.82 -9.82 9.10
N ALA A 66 -1.32 -9.34 7.97
CA ALA A 66 -1.43 -7.95 7.57
C ALA A 66 -2.40 -7.75 6.41
N ASP A 67 -3.04 -6.59 6.41
CA ASP A 67 -3.84 -6.10 5.30
C ASP A 67 -3.22 -4.82 4.78
N MET A 68 -3.09 -4.71 3.46
CA MET A 68 -2.67 -3.46 2.83
C MET A 68 -3.88 -2.53 2.77
N MET A 69 -3.71 -1.34 3.37
CA MET A 69 -4.77 -0.33 3.37
C MET A 69 -4.80 0.42 2.05
N ASN A 70 -3.64 0.92 1.62
CA ASN A 70 -3.52 1.65 0.36
C ASN A 70 -2.08 1.71 -0.12
N LEU A 71 -1.92 1.95 -1.42
CA LEU A 71 -0.61 2.17 -2.05
C LEU A 71 -0.82 3.14 -3.22
N ALA A 72 0.03 4.16 -3.31
CA ALA A 72 0.03 5.05 -4.46
C ALA A 72 1.43 5.60 -4.72
N VAL A 73 1.70 5.89 -6.00
CA VAL A 73 2.95 6.49 -6.46
C VAL A 73 2.57 7.69 -7.33
N LEU A 74 3.31 8.79 -7.21
CA LEU A 74 3.10 9.97 -8.06
C LEU A 74 3.13 9.57 -9.54
N PRO A 75 2.24 10.13 -10.39
CA PRO A 75 2.20 9.77 -11.81
C PRO A 75 3.56 9.92 -12.52
N ALA A 76 4.31 10.97 -12.20
CA ALA A 76 5.62 11.22 -12.79
C ALA A 76 6.67 10.17 -12.41
N ASP A 77 6.45 9.44 -11.33
CA ASP A 77 7.40 8.46 -10.79
C ASP A 77 6.96 7.02 -10.99
N ARG A 78 5.87 6.79 -11.71
CA ARG A 78 5.39 5.45 -12.05
C ARG A 78 6.34 4.77 -13.04
N ARG A 79 6.30 3.44 -13.07
CA ARG A 79 7.14 2.59 -13.93
C ARG A 79 8.64 2.67 -13.61
N ARG A 80 8.97 3.10 -12.39
CA ARG A 80 10.35 3.18 -11.91
C ARG A 80 10.63 2.14 -10.82
N GLY A 81 9.70 1.23 -10.61
CA GLY A 81 9.82 0.18 -9.61
C GLY A 81 9.56 0.63 -8.18
N ILE A 82 9.04 1.83 -7.97
CA ILE A 82 8.81 2.37 -6.61
C ILE A 82 7.74 1.56 -5.88
N ALA A 83 6.63 1.24 -6.54
CA ALA A 83 5.57 0.43 -5.91
C ALA A 83 6.12 -0.94 -5.48
N ARG A 84 6.88 -1.60 -6.35
CA ARG A 84 7.50 -2.88 -6.04
C ARG A 84 8.48 -2.76 -4.86
N ALA A 85 9.28 -1.71 -4.84
CA ALA A 85 10.23 -1.46 -3.76
C ALA A 85 9.52 -1.22 -2.43
N LEU A 86 8.41 -0.47 -2.44
CA LEU A 86 7.59 -0.23 -1.25
C LEU A 86 7.01 -1.53 -0.70
N VAL A 87 6.43 -2.36 -1.55
CA VAL A 87 5.83 -3.63 -1.12
C VAL A 87 6.92 -4.58 -0.61
N THR A 88 8.06 -4.64 -1.28
CA THR A 88 9.18 -5.48 -0.86
C THR A 88 9.68 -5.06 0.54
N ALA A 89 9.85 -3.74 0.76
CA ALA A 89 10.26 -3.22 2.05
C ALA A 89 9.21 -3.49 3.13
N LEU A 90 7.94 -3.34 2.78
CA LEU A 90 6.83 -3.62 3.70
C LEU A 90 6.85 -5.07 4.17
N ILE A 91 6.96 -6.01 3.24
CA ILE A 91 6.99 -7.45 3.58
C ILE A 91 8.18 -7.74 4.48
N ARG A 92 9.35 -7.17 4.19
CA ARG A 92 10.54 -7.38 5.00
C ARG A 92 10.34 -6.88 6.44
N GLU A 93 9.78 -5.70 6.62
CA GLU A 93 9.52 -5.16 7.96
C GLU A 93 8.44 -5.93 8.68
N LEU A 94 7.37 -6.32 7.99
CA LEU A 94 6.30 -7.13 8.57
C LEU A 94 6.87 -8.48 9.05
N ALA A 95 7.66 -9.14 8.23
CA ALA A 95 8.28 -10.42 8.58
C ALA A 95 9.18 -10.27 9.81
N GLY A 96 9.95 -9.19 9.89
CA GLY A 96 10.79 -8.88 11.06
C GLY A 96 10.00 -8.69 12.34
N GLY A 97 8.74 -8.31 12.24
CA GLY A 97 7.82 -8.14 13.36
C GLY A 97 6.95 -9.37 13.65
N GLY A 98 7.22 -10.51 12.99
CA GLY A 98 6.46 -11.75 13.22
C GLY A 98 5.20 -11.90 12.39
N VAL A 99 4.99 -11.04 11.39
CA VAL A 99 3.86 -11.13 10.48
C VAL A 99 4.23 -12.09 9.34
N HIS A 100 3.31 -12.99 8.96
CA HIS A 100 3.59 -14.04 7.98
C HIS A 100 2.73 -13.96 6.71
N SER A 101 1.86 -12.94 6.59
CA SER A 101 1.03 -12.80 5.39
C SER A 101 0.65 -11.35 5.14
N LEU A 102 0.38 -11.05 3.87
CA LEU A 102 -0.12 -9.74 3.43
C LEU A 102 -1.25 -9.97 2.43
N THR A 103 -2.40 -9.39 2.71
CA THR A 103 -3.59 -9.47 1.87
C THR A 103 -3.94 -8.06 1.37
N LEU A 104 -4.39 -7.98 0.14
CA LEU A 104 -4.81 -6.71 -0.46
C LEU A 104 -5.97 -6.94 -1.42
N GLU A 105 -6.63 -5.85 -1.81
CA GLU A 105 -7.70 -5.88 -2.78
C GLU A 105 -7.37 -4.95 -3.93
N VAL A 106 -7.68 -5.39 -5.15
CA VAL A 106 -7.51 -4.57 -6.36
C VAL A 106 -8.80 -4.62 -7.17
N ARG A 107 -9.06 -3.54 -7.93
CA ARG A 107 -10.16 -3.56 -8.88
C ARG A 107 -9.93 -4.68 -9.89
N ALA A 108 -10.98 -5.41 -10.23
CA ALA A 108 -10.89 -6.53 -11.17
C ALA A 108 -10.28 -6.11 -12.50
N SER A 109 -10.51 -4.86 -12.94
CA SER A 109 -9.99 -4.33 -14.20
C SER A 109 -8.55 -3.81 -14.10
N ASN A 110 -7.96 -3.74 -12.90
CA ASN A 110 -6.62 -3.17 -12.72
C ASN A 110 -5.53 -4.17 -13.12
N GLY A 111 -5.32 -4.30 -14.43
CA GLY A 111 -4.31 -5.20 -14.98
C GLY A 111 -2.89 -4.92 -14.50
N PRO A 112 -2.43 -3.66 -14.54
CA PRO A 112 -1.08 -3.33 -14.06
C PRO A 112 -0.83 -3.73 -12.61
N ALA A 113 -1.78 -3.48 -11.70
CA ALA A 113 -1.64 -3.87 -10.30
C ALA A 113 -1.62 -5.40 -10.16
N LYS A 114 -2.52 -6.10 -10.85
CA LYS A 114 -2.54 -7.57 -10.80
C LYS A 114 -1.23 -8.17 -11.33
N ALA A 115 -0.66 -7.58 -12.38
CA ALA A 115 0.63 -8.03 -12.90
C ALA A 115 1.77 -7.78 -11.90
N LEU A 116 1.78 -6.61 -11.26
CA LEU A 116 2.77 -6.29 -10.24
C LEU A 116 2.74 -7.32 -9.10
N TYR A 117 1.59 -7.52 -8.51
CA TYR A 117 1.46 -8.41 -7.35
C TYR A 117 1.66 -9.88 -7.72
N GLY A 118 1.17 -10.28 -8.89
CA GLY A 118 1.41 -11.64 -9.40
C GLY A 118 2.90 -11.91 -9.59
N GLY A 119 3.64 -10.94 -10.12
CA GLY A 119 5.10 -11.02 -10.26
C GLY A 119 5.85 -11.06 -8.94
N MET A 120 5.21 -10.66 -7.85
CA MET A 120 5.78 -10.71 -6.50
C MET A 120 5.34 -11.95 -5.71
N GLY A 121 4.60 -12.86 -6.35
CA GLY A 121 4.17 -14.10 -5.72
C GLY A 121 2.83 -14.04 -4.99
N PHE A 122 2.06 -12.97 -5.18
CA PHE A 122 0.69 -12.92 -4.66
C PHE A 122 -0.21 -13.83 -5.50
N VAL A 123 -1.13 -14.51 -4.83
CA VAL A 123 -2.11 -15.37 -5.50
C VAL A 123 -3.52 -14.86 -5.22
N ARG A 124 -4.43 -15.11 -6.16
CA ARG A 124 -5.82 -14.73 -6.01
C ARG A 124 -6.48 -15.62 -4.96
N GLY A 125 -7.04 -14.98 -3.92
CA GLY A 125 -7.70 -15.67 -2.81
C GLY A 125 -9.22 -15.58 -2.84
N GLY A 126 -9.79 -14.73 -3.71
CA GLY A 126 -11.23 -14.55 -3.77
C GLY A 126 -11.63 -13.30 -4.54
N CYS A 127 -12.93 -13.03 -4.50
CA CYS A 127 -13.53 -11.87 -5.17
C CYS A 127 -14.60 -11.27 -4.27
N ARG A 128 -14.63 -9.93 -4.17
CA ARG A 128 -15.69 -9.20 -3.48
C ARG A 128 -16.54 -8.49 -4.53
N ARG A 129 -17.72 -9.01 -4.80
CA ARG A 129 -18.63 -8.43 -5.81
C ARG A 129 -19.07 -7.04 -5.40
N GLY A 130 -18.95 -6.08 -6.32
CA GLY A 130 -19.38 -4.71 -6.12
C GLY A 130 -18.68 -4.00 -4.98
N TYR A 131 -17.47 -4.43 -4.60
CA TYR A 131 -16.72 -3.88 -3.48
C TYR A 131 -16.40 -2.40 -3.67
N TYR A 132 -15.99 -2.01 -4.88
CA TYR A 132 -15.74 -0.62 -5.22
C TYR A 132 -17.03 0.05 -5.70
N LEU A 133 -17.26 1.28 -5.27
CA LEU A 133 -18.51 2.00 -5.55
C LEU A 133 -18.35 3.14 -6.56
N SER A 134 -17.15 3.66 -6.78
CA SER A 134 -16.91 4.85 -7.61
C SER A 134 -15.72 4.64 -8.57
N PRO A 135 -15.91 4.07 -9.77
CA PRO A 135 -17.11 3.40 -10.29
C PRO A 135 -17.32 2.03 -9.64
N LYS A 136 -18.55 1.53 -9.75
CA LYS A 136 -18.89 0.22 -9.19
C LYS A 136 -18.13 -0.88 -9.92
N GLU A 137 -17.43 -1.69 -9.17
CA GLU A 137 -16.61 -2.76 -9.73
C GLU A 137 -16.31 -3.82 -8.66
N ASP A 138 -16.10 -5.06 -9.08
CA ASP A 138 -15.67 -6.13 -8.19
C ASP A 138 -14.22 -5.90 -7.74
N GLY A 139 -13.90 -6.34 -6.52
CA GLY A 139 -12.55 -6.39 -6.00
C GLY A 139 -12.01 -7.81 -6.02
N GLU A 140 -10.78 -8.00 -6.47
CA GLU A 140 -10.10 -9.28 -6.34
C GLU A 140 -9.20 -9.23 -5.12
N ILE A 141 -9.25 -10.30 -4.32
CA ILE A 141 -8.43 -10.44 -3.12
C ILE A 141 -7.15 -11.17 -3.53
N LEU A 142 -6.00 -10.55 -3.23
CA LEU A 142 -4.69 -11.13 -3.50
C LEU A 142 -3.97 -11.32 -2.16
N ARG A 143 -3.28 -12.45 -2.02
CA ARG A 143 -2.61 -12.79 -0.77
C ARG A 143 -1.25 -13.41 -1.03
N LYS A 144 -0.29 -13.06 -0.20
CA LYS A 144 1.02 -13.68 -0.16
C LYS A 144 1.33 -14.12 1.26
N GLU A 145 1.83 -15.34 1.40
CA GLU A 145 2.30 -15.87 2.67
C GLU A 145 3.79 -16.17 2.56
N TRP A 146 4.48 -16.16 3.68
CA TRP A 146 5.90 -16.48 3.76
C TRP A 146 6.22 -17.12 5.10
N ASP A 147 7.33 -17.87 5.14
CA ASP A 147 7.82 -18.47 6.37
C ASP A 147 8.66 -17.47 7.15
N LEU A 148 8.60 -17.54 8.47
CA LEU A 148 9.38 -16.68 9.36
C LEU A 148 10.72 -17.32 9.71
#